data_a2b9653510c2f90e53657cbb01a68bf5
#
_entry.id   a2b9653510c2f90e53657cbb01a68bf5
#
_cell.length_a   1.000
_cell.length_b   1.000
_cell.length_c   1.000
_cell.angle_alpha   90.00
_cell.angle_beta   90.00
_cell.angle_gamma   90.00
#
_symmetry.space_group_name_H-M   'P 1'
#
loop_
_entity.id
_entity.type
_entity.pdbx_description
1 polymer ?
#
loop_
_entity_poly.entity_id
_entity_poly.type
_entity_poly.pdbx_seq_one_letter_code
_entity_poly.pdbx_strand_id
1 'polypeptide(L)'
;HLLVAGTTGSGKSVGVNAMILSILFKSSPEDARLIMIDPKMLELSIYEGIPHLLCPVVTDMKDAANALRWSVAEMERRYKLMAAMGVRNLAGFNRKIKDAQEAGEIIHDPLYRRESMDDEPPALKTLPTIVVVVDEFADMMMIVGKKVEELIARIAQKARAAGIHPVSYTHLTLPTTPYV
;
A
#
# COMPACT_ATOMS: atom_id res chain seq x y z
N HIS A 1 8.18 -4.65 0.55
CA HIS A 1 7.74 -5.81 -0.20
C HIS A 1 8.08 -7.08 0.59
N LEU A 2 7.08 -7.78 1.05
CA LEU A 2 7.25 -8.97 1.88
C LEU A 2 6.21 -10.02 1.46
N LEU A 3 6.67 -11.23 1.19
CA LEU A 3 5.83 -12.40 1.07
C LEU A 3 6.11 -13.31 2.26
N VAL A 4 5.08 -13.61 3.05
CA VAL A 4 5.14 -14.52 4.18
C VAL A 4 4.40 -15.79 3.80
N ALA A 5 5.07 -16.91 3.78
CA ALA A 5 4.47 -18.20 3.45
C ALA A 5 4.70 -19.20 4.58
N GLY A 6 3.73 -20.05 4.82
CA GLY A 6 3.84 -21.08 5.87
C GLY A 6 2.61 -21.96 5.95
N THR A 7 2.76 -23.09 6.59
CA THR A 7 1.65 -24.00 6.90
C THR A 7 0.78 -23.48 8.04
N THR A 8 -0.39 -24.04 8.22
CA THR A 8 -1.23 -23.76 9.41
C THR A 8 -0.44 -24.01 10.69
N GLY A 9 -0.50 -23.08 11.63
CA GLY A 9 0.24 -23.18 12.90
C GLY A 9 1.71 -22.75 12.84
N SER A 10 2.24 -22.28 11.69
CA SER A 10 3.63 -21.82 11.56
C SER A 10 3.91 -20.44 12.20
N GLY A 11 2.92 -19.80 12.80
CA GLY A 11 3.05 -18.47 13.38
C GLY A 11 2.95 -17.32 12.37
N LYS A 12 2.55 -17.59 11.12
CA LYS A 12 2.40 -16.62 10.03
C LYS A 12 1.48 -15.45 10.42
N SER A 13 0.28 -15.73 10.91
CA SER A 13 -0.68 -14.72 11.36
C SER A 13 -0.13 -13.88 12.51
N VAL A 14 0.57 -14.51 13.44
CA VAL A 14 1.23 -13.80 14.56
C VAL A 14 2.30 -12.85 14.03
N GLY A 15 3.10 -13.28 13.07
CA GLY A 15 4.13 -12.45 12.44
C GLY A 15 3.54 -11.23 11.71
N VAL A 16 2.45 -11.41 10.96
CA VAL A 16 1.77 -10.32 10.25
C VAL A 16 1.14 -9.35 11.25
N ASN A 17 0.45 -9.86 12.28
CA ASN A 17 -0.12 -9.03 13.34
C ASN A 17 0.97 -8.23 14.09
N ALA A 18 2.10 -8.85 14.43
CA ALA A 18 3.21 -8.15 15.06
C ALA A 18 3.76 -7.02 14.18
N MET A 19 3.84 -7.23 12.89
CA MET A 19 4.27 -6.21 11.92
C MET A 19 3.26 -5.06 11.84
N ILE A 20 1.96 -5.34 11.73
CA ILE A 20 0.90 -4.32 11.72
C ILE A 20 0.96 -3.50 13.02
N LEU A 21 0.98 -4.15 14.18
CA LEU A 21 1.10 -3.48 15.48
C LEU A 21 2.36 -2.63 15.57
N SER A 22 3.49 -3.11 15.07
CA SER A 22 4.74 -2.33 15.04
C SER A 22 4.59 -1.03 14.22
N ILE A 23 3.86 -1.06 13.10
CA ILE A 23 3.56 0.13 12.29
C ILE A 23 2.67 1.09 13.10
N LEU A 24 1.59 0.57 13.70
CA LEU A 24 0.64 1.39 14.47
C LEU A 24 1.29 2.07 15.68
N PHE A 25 2.23 1.40 16.36
CA PHE A 25 2.95 1.98 17.50
C PHE A 25 4.03 2.98 17.12
N LYS A 26 4.58 2.90 15.90
CA LYS A 26 5.74 3.71 15.49
C LYS A 26 5.40 4.85 14.55
N SER A 27 4.22 4.84 13.95
CA SER A 27 3.85 5.77 12.89
C SER A 27 2.45 6.33 13.12
N SER A 28 2.31 7.63 12.91
CA SER A 28 0.99 8.28 12.85
C SER A 28 0.28 7.96 11.54
N PRO A 29 -1.03 8.18 11.43
CA PRO A 29 -1.76 8.06 10.17
C PRO A 29 -1.27 9.01 9.06
N GLU A 30 -0.52 10.06 9.43
CA GLU A 30 0.10 10.99 8.48
C GLU A 30 1.39 10.43 7.88
N ASP A 31 2.07 9.51 8.60
CA ASP A 31 3.32 8.90 8.16
C ASP A 31 3.13 7.54 7.49
N ALA A 32 2.12 6.76 7.94
CA ALA A 32 1.83 5.44 7.42
C ALA A 32 0.33 5.19 7.27
N ARG A 33 -0.06 4.65 6.14
CA ARG A 33 -1.45 4.27 5.83
C ARG A 33 -1.51 2.80 5.44
N LEU A 34 -2.64 2.19 5.66
CA LEU A 34 -2.87 0.77 5.44
C LEU A 34 -4.05 0.56 4.49
N ILE A 35 -3.90 -0.40 3.59
CA ILE A 35 -4.99 -1.05 2.88
C ILE A 35 -4.94 -2.52 3.29
N MET A 36 -6.04 -3.04 3.80
CA MET A 36 -6.13 -4.42 4.26
C MET A 36 -7.15 -5.18 3.42
N ILE A 37 -6.75 -6.31 2.85
CA ILE A 37 -7.58 -7.17 2.01
C ILE A 37 -7.65 -8.54 2.70
N ASP A 38 -8.84 -8.90 3.15
CA ASP A 38 -9.13 -10.14 3.89
C ASP A 38 -10.43 -10.77 3.38
N PRO A 39 -10.36 -11.56 2.30
CA PRO A 39 -11.55 -12.16 1.68
C PRO A 39 -12.29 -13.14 2.58
N LYS A 40 -11.61 -13.73 3.55
CA LYS A 40 -12.17 -14.71 4.49
C LYS A 40 -12.72 -14.08 5.77
N MET A 41 -12.45 -12.80 6.01
CA MET A 41 -12.86 -12.07 7.22
C MET A 41 -12.37 -12.72 8.54
N LEU A 42 -11.19 -13.32 8.54
CA LEU A 42 -10.70 -14.11 9.67
C LEU A 42 -9.61 -13.41 10.48
N GLU A 43 -8.73 -12.65 9.81
CA GLU A 43 -7.47 -12.20 10.38
C GLU A 43 -7.41 -10.68 10.56
N LEU A 44 -7.88 -9.90 9.59
CA LEU A 44 -7.68 -8.46 9.53
C LEU A 44 -8.90 -7.63 9.96
N SER A 45 -10.05 -8.24 10.14
CA SER A 45 -11.29 -7.54 10.54
C SER A 45 -11.19 -6.87 11.92
N ILE A 46 -10.29 -7.34 12.79
CA ILE A 46 -10.02 -6.73 14.11
C ILE A 46 -9.45 -5.31 13.99
N TYR A 47 -8.91 -4.93 12.84
CA TYR A 47 -8.35 -3.60 12.58
C TYR A 47 -9.36 -2.62 11.99
N GLU A 48 -10.61 -3.03 11.81
CA GLU A 48 -11.65 -2.14 11.28
C GLU A 48 -11.77 -0.87 12.11
N GLY A 49 -11.85 0.28 11.43
CA GLY A 49 -12.04 1.59 12.08
C GLY A 49 -10.77 2.25 12.62
N ILE A 50 -9.59 1.64 12.51
CA ILE A 50 -8.35 2.33 12.90
C ILE A 50 -8.04 3.51 11.96
N PRO A 51 -7.47 4.61 12.47
CA PRO A 51 -7.26 5.83 11.68
C PRO A 51 -6.23 5.67 10.56
N HIS A 52 -5.39 4.64 10.58
CA HIS A 52 -4.40 4.35 9.55
C HIS A 52 -5.00 3.77 8.26
N LEU A 53 -6.22 3.21 8.31
CA LEU A 53 -6.87 2.66 7.13
C LEU A 53 -7.21 3.75 6.10
N LEU A 54 -6.92 3.48 4.81
CA LEU A 54 -7.34 4.32 3.69
C LEU A 54 -8.80 4.05 3.28
N CYS A 55 -9.26 2.84 3.52
CA CYS A 55 -10.63 2.38 3.30
C CYS A 55 -10.98 1.31 4.33
N PRO A 56 -12.25 0.97 4.53
CA PRO A 56 -12.64 -0.20 5.32
C PRO A 56 -11.88 -1.45 4.90
N VAL A 57 -11.74 -2.42 5.81
CA VAL A 57 -11.12 -3.72 5.47
C VAL A 57 -11.87 -4.35 4.30
N VAL A 58 -11.16 -4.63 3.24
CA VAL A 58 -11.73 -5.11 1.98
C VAL A 58 -11.96 -6.61 2.06
N THR A 59 -13.20 -7.04 1.96
CA THR A 59 -13.61 -8.44 2.08
C THR A 59 -14.17 -9.00 0.76
N ASP A 60 -14.53 -8.14 -0.17
CA ASP A 60 -15.04 -8.50 -1.48
C ASP A 60 -13.92 -8.49 -2.54
N MET A 61 -13.94 -9.46 -3.46
CA MET A 61 -12.92 -9.59 -4.49
C MET A 61 -12.92 -8.47 -5.53
N LYS A 62 -14.09 -7.91 -5.83
CA LYS A 62 -14.21 -6.78 -6.75
C LYS A 62 -13.58 -5.53 -6.14
N ASP A 63 -13.82 -5.30 -4.86
CA ASP A 63 -13.24 -4.19 -4.13
C ASP A 63 -11.74 -4.39 -3.91
N ALA A 64 -11.28 -5.62 -3.70
CA ALA A 64 -9.86 -5.95 -3.69
C ALA A 64 -9.17 -5.55 -5.00
N ALA A 65 -9.76 -5.89 -6.14
CA ALA A 65 -9.25 -5.48 -7.45
C ALA A 65 -9.24 -3.96 -7.62
N ASN A 66 -10.26 -3.26 -7.10
CA ASN A 66 -10.34 -1.80 -7.12
C ASN A 66 -9.24 -1.17 -6.25
N ALA A 67 -9.02 -1.68 -5.03
CA ALA A 67 -7.96 -1.23 -4.13
C ALA A 67 -6.56 -1.39 -4.75
N LEU A 68 -6.32 -2.50 -5.44
CA LEU A 68 -5.06 -2.74 -6.15
C LEU A 68 -4.89 -1.82 -7.36
N ARG A 69 -5.95 -1.58 -8.15
CA ARG A 69 -5.90 -0.62 -9.25
C ARG A 69 -5.61 0.79 -8.74
N TRP A 70 -6.27 1.19 -7.65
CA TRP A 70 -5.99 2.46 -7.00
C TRP A 70 -4.54 2.56 -6.54
N SER A 71 -3.98 1.50 -5.94
CA SER A 71 -2.59 1.46 -5.50
C SER A 71 -1.60 1.66 -6.67
N VAL A 72 -1.90 1.08 -7.84
CA VAL A 72 -1.10 1.29 -9.06
C VAL A 72 -1.24 2.74 -9.56
N ALA A 73 -2.45 3.29 -9.58
CA ALA A 73 -2.68 4.66 -10.01
C ALA A 73 -1.98 5.67 -9.08
N GLU A 74 -2.05 5.45 -7.76
CA GLU A 74 -1.36 6.27 -6.77
C GLU A 74 0.17 6.17 -6.91
N MET A 75 0.69 4.98 -7.16
CA MET A 75 2.11 4.79 -7.47
C MET A 75 2.53 5.64 -8.68
N GLU A 76 1.78 5.60 -9.76
CA GLU A 76 2.06 6.38 -10.97
C GLU A 76 1.95 7.89 -10.74
N ARG A 77 0.96 8.31 -9.98
CA ARG A 77 0.81 9.71 -9.57
C ARG A 77 2.04 10.18 -8.78
N ARG A 78 2.48 9.38 -7.80
CA ARG A 78 3.67 9.69 -6.99
C ARG A 78 4.93 9.76 -7.85
N TYR A 79 5.11 8.87 -8.81
CA TYR A 79 6.22 8.93 -9.75
C TYR A 79 6.23 10.22 -10.57
N LYS A 80 5.07 10.66 -11.07
CA LYS A 80 4.94 11.93 -11.78
C LYS A 80 5.31 13.12 -10.89
N LEU A 81 4.82 13.15 -9.65
CA LEU A 81 5.17 14.17 -8.67
C LEU A 81 6.68 14.17 -8.36
N MET A 82 7.26 13.03 -8.09
CA MET A 82 8.69 12.90 -7.81
C MET A 82 9.54 13.35 -8.98
N ALA A 83 9.16 13.00 -10.21
CA ALA A 83 9.83 13.46 -11.43
C ALA A 83 9.75 14.98 -11.58
N ALA A 84 8.57 15.58 -11.40
CA ALA A 84 8.37 17.03 -11.46
C ALA A 84 9.15 17.77 -10.38
N MET A 85 9.32 17.15 -9.20
CA MET A 85 10.08 17.70 -8.08
C MET A 85 11.59 17.41 -8.15
N GLY A 86 12.05 16.64 -9.14
CA GLY A 86 13.47 16.28 -9.29
C GLY A 86 14.00 15.36 -8.19
N VAL A 87 13.15 14.52 -7.60
CA VAL A 87 13.51 13.57 -6.54
C VAL A 87 13.33 12.13 -6.99
N ARG A 88 14.05 11.19 -6.36
CA ARG A 88 14.09 9.79 -6.81
C ARG A 88 13.22 8.83 -5.99
N ASN A 89 12.77 9.25 -4.81
CA ASN A 89 11.99 8.42 -3.90
C ASN A 89 11.12 9.27 -2.97
N LEU A 90 10.20 8.61 -2.26
CA LEU A 90 9.28 9.25 -1.32
C LEU A 90 10.01 10.00 -0.19
N ALA A 91 11.11 9.45 0.31
CA ALA A 91 11.87 10.12 1.38
C ALA A 91 12.45 11.46 0.92
N GLY A 92 13.00 11.50 -0.29
CA GLY A 92 13.48 12.74 -0.91
C GLY A 92 12.36 13.74 -1.18
N PHE A 93 11.20 13.27 -1.62
CA PHE A 93 10.01 14.09 -1.79
C PHE A 93 9.57 14.72 -0.46
N ASN A 94 9.38 13.90 0.57
CA ASN A 94 8.93 14.35 1.88
C ASN A 94 9.94 15.31 2.54
N ARG A 95 11.24 15.06 2.39
CA ARG A 95 12.28 15.98 2.86
C ARG A 95 12.14 17.34 2.20
N LYS A 96 12.03 17.38 0.87
CA LYS A 96 11.90 18.64 0.13
C LYS A 96 10.68 19.46 0.56
N ILE A 97 9.55 18.78 0.83
CA ILE A 97 8.35 19.45 1.36
C ILE A 97 8.58 20.00 2.77
N LYS A 98 9.21 19.23 3.65
CA LYS A 98 9.52 19.67 5.03
C LYS A 98 10.48 20.84 5.04
N ASP A 99 11.55 20.76 4.27
CA ASP A 99 12.55 21.85 4.17
C ASP A 99 11.90 23.16 3.70
N ALA A 100 10.99 23.10 2.71
CA ALA A 100 10.24 24.26 2.24
C ALA A 100 9.31 24.81 3.34
N GLN A 101 8.59 23.95 4.06
CA GLN A 101 7.71 24.35 5.16
C GLN A 101 8.50 25.03 6.29
N GLU A 102 9.67 24.50 6.63
CA GLU A 102 10.57 25.08 7.65
C GLU A 102 11.12 26.46 7.21
N ALA A 103 11.32 26.65 5.90
CA ALA A 103 11.70 27.94 5.32
C ALA A 103 10.53 28.93 5.17
N GLY A 104 9.30 28.50 5.49
CA GLY A 104 8.09 29.30 5.29
C GLY A 104 7.64 29.38 3.83
N GLU A 105 8.13 28.49 2.98
CA GLU A 105 7.80 28.41 1.57
C GLU A 105 6.68 27.39 1.32
N ILE A 106 5.84 27.65 0.32
CA ILE A 106 4.78 26.75 -0.10
C ILE A 106 5.13 26.20 -1.48
N ILE A 107 5.20 24.86 -1.59
CA ILE A 107 5.35 24.21 -2.88
C ILE A 107 3.95 23.80 -3.36
N HIS A 108 3.54 24.34 -4.49
CA HIS A 108 2.28 23.99 -5.13
C HIS A 108 2.42 22.75 -6.01
N ASP A 109 1.30 22.04 -6.20
CA ASP A 109 1.25 20.82 -7.04
C ASP A 109 1.57 21.16 -8.51
N PRO A 110 2.73 20.72 -9.03
CA PRO A 110 3.14 21.00 -10.42
C PRO A 110 2.32 20.23 -11.45
N LEU A 111 1.53 19.24 -11.05
CA LEU A 111 0.69 18.44 -11.92
C LEU A 111 -0.75 18.97 -11.99
N TYR A 112 -1.06 19.97 -11.16
CA TYR A 112 -2.38 20.56 -11.14
C TYR A 112 -2.68 21.31 -12.44
N ARG A 113 -3.83 20.99 -13.04
CA ARG A 113 -4.33 21.70 -14.21
C ARG A 113 -5.34 22.73 -13.77
N ARG A 114 -5.01 24.00 -13.94
CA ARG A 114 -5.95 25.10 -13.65
C ARG A 114 -7.12 25.04 -14.64
N GLU A 115 -8.33 25.12 -14.11
CA GLU A 115 -9.56 25.21 -14.92
C GLU A 115 -9.94 26.66 -15.20
N SER A 116 -9.48 27.62 -14.36
CA SER A 116 -9.68 29.04 -14.54
C SER A 116 -8.44 29.86 -14.14
N MET A 117 -8.41 31.15 -14.45
CA MET A 117 -7.31 32.06 -14.08
C MET A 117 -7.20 32.29 -12.56
N ASP A 118 -8.31 32.18 -11.84
CA ASP A 118 -8.41 32.38 -10.39
C ASP A 118 -8.17 31.08 -9.59
N ASP A 119 -7.93 29.98 -10.30
CA ASP A 119 -7.73 28.67 -9.67
C ASP A 119 -6.27 28.49 -9.27
N GLU A 120 -6.02 28.36 -7.95
CA GLU A 120 -4.68 28.17 -7.41
C GLU A 120 -4.38 26.68 -7.21
N PRO A 121 -3.18 26.22 -7.64
CA PRO A 121 -2.77 24.85 -7.37
C PRO A 121 -2.71 24.59 -5.86
N PRO A 122 -3.19 23.43 -5.39
CA PRO A 122 -3.13 23.08 -3.98
C PRO A 122 -1.68 22.97 -3.51
N ALA A 123 -1.44 23.36 -2.26
CA ALA A 123 -0.15 23.17 -1.61
C ALA A 123 0.16 21.69 -1.43
N LEU A 124 1.35 21.27 -1.79
CA LEU A 124 1.83 19.92 -1.55
C LEU A 124 2.08 19.70 -0.06
N LYS A 125 1.72 18.50 0.40
CA LYS A 125 2.02 18.00 1.74
C LYS A 125 2.89 16.76 1.63
N THR A 126 3.51 16.36 2.74
CA THR A 126 4.19 15.07 2.83
C THR A 126 3.22 13.94 2.52
N LEU A 127 3.72 12.90 1.88
CA LEU A 127 2.95 11.72 1.53
C LEU A 127 3.28 10.55 2.46
N PRO A 128 2.29 9.85 2.99
CA PRO A 128 2.53 8.69 3.83
C PRO A 128 3.09 7.51 3.04
N THR A 129 3.83 6.65 3.73
CA THR A 129 4.06 5.28 3.26
C THR A 129 2.74 4.53 3.25
N ILE A 130 2.47 3.73 2.23
CA ILE A 130 1.27 2.90 2.13
C ILE A 130 1.69 1.43 2.19
N VAL A 131 1.10 0.68 3.11
CA VAL A 131 1.30 -0.76 3.22
C VAL A 131 0.00 -1.46 2.81
N VAL A 132 0.09 -2.31 1.79
CA VAL A 132 -1.03 -3.10 1.30
C VAL A 132 -0.88 -4.52 1.82
N VAL A 133 -1.70 -4.88 2.80
CA VAL A 133 -1.69 -6.21 3.44
C VAL A 133 -2.75 -7.07 2.78
N VAL A 134 -2.35 -8.22 2.27
CA VAL A 134 -3.25 -9.17 1.59
C VAL A 134 -3.22 -10.50 2.30
N ASP A 135 -4.33 -10.85 2.92
CA ASP A 135 -4.53 -12.19 3.49
C ASP A 135 -4.92 -13.19 2.40
N GLU A 136 -4.33 -14.36 2.48
CA GLU A 136 -4.57 -15.51 1.60
C GLU A 136 -4.49 -15.15 0.12
N PHE A 137 -3.30 -14.68 -0.25
CA PHE A 137 -2.98 -14.24 -1.61
C PHE A 137 -3.29 -15.29 -2.69
N ALA A 138 -3.07 -16.58 -2.38
CA ALA A 138 -3.32 -17.65 -3.33
C ALA A 138 -4.80 -17.77 -3.70
N ASP A 139 -5.71 -17.67 -2.73
CA ASP A 139 -7.15 -17.73 -2.97
C ASP A 139 -7.62 -16.54 -3.81
N MET A 140 -7.08 -15.37 -3.56
CA MET A 140 -7.37 -14.18 -4.35
C MET A 140 -6.93 -14.38 -5.81
N MET A 141 -5.75 -14.96 -6.04
CA MET A 141 -5.22 -15.23 -7.39
C MET A 141 -6.08 -16.23 -8.17
N MET A 142 -6.64 -17.23 -7.51
CA MET A 142 -7.53 -18.22 -8.16
C MET A 142 -8.84 -17.61 -8.63
N ILE A 143 -9.36 -16.59 -7.94
CA ILE A 143 -10.69 -16.02 -8.20
C ILE A 143 -10.62 -14.82 -9.16
N VAL A 144 -9.62 -13.96 -9.04
CA VAL A 144 -9.60 -12.64 -9.71
C VAL A 144 -8.83 -12.62 -11.02
N GLY A 145 -8.13 -13.70 -11.34
CA GLY A 145 -7.49 -13.94 -12.63
C GLY A 145 -6.26 -13.08 -12.93
N LYS A 146 -5.72 -13.25 -14.15
CA LYS A 146 -4.44 -12.68 -14.61
C LYS A 146 -4.29 -11.16 -14.44
N LYS A 147 -5.38 -10.41 -14.57
CA LYS A 147 -5.32 -8.93 -14.46
C LYS A 147 -4.88 -8.45 -13.09
N VAL A 148 -5.30 -9.13 -12.02
CA VAL A 148 -4.91 -8.76 -10.65
C VAL A 148 -3.50 -9.22 -10.35
N GLU A 149 -3.10 -10.37 -10.86
CA GLU A 149 -1.71 -10.83 -10.83
C GLU A 149 -0.75 -9.79 -11.43
N GLU A 150 -1.08 -9.26 -12.60
CA GLU A 150 -0.31 -8.21 -13.26
C GLU A 150 -0.21 -6.93 -12.41
N LEU A 151 -1.32 -6.52 -11.76
CA LEU A 151 -1.33 -5.35 -10.87
C LEU A 151 -0.41 -5.55 -9.67
N ILE A 152 -0.48 -6.71 -9.02
CA ILE A 152 0.35 -7.02 -7.86
C ILE A 152 1.82 -7.13 -8.26
N ALA A 153 2.13 -7.80 -9.37
CA ALA A 153 3.48 -7.87 -9.92
C ALA A 153 4.03 -6.46 -10.20
N ARG A 154 3.21 -5.57 -10.75
CA ARG A 154 3.58 -4.20 -11.04
C ARG A 154 3.87 -3.40 -9.77
N ILE A 155 3.05 -3.54 -8.74
CA ILE A 155 3.28 -2.94 -7.43
C ILE A 155 4.59 -3.50 -6.82
N ALA A 156 4.75 -4.82 -6.82
CA ALA A 156 5.92 -5.48 -6.25
C ALA A 156 7.24 -5.06 -6.94
N GLN A 157 7.22 -4.83 -8.24
CA GLN A 157 8.42 -4.46 -8.99
C GLN A 157 8.77 -2.97 -8.89
N LYS A 158 7.78 -2.08 -8.84
CA LYS A 158 7.98 -0.64 -9.07
C LYS A 158 7.60 0.26 -7.89
N ALA A 159 6.75 -0.18 -6.96
CA ALA A 159 6.16 0.73 -5.98
C ALA A 159 7.08 1.12 -4.81
N ARG A 160 8.22 0.47 -4.64
CA ARG A 160 9.12 0.69 -3.49
C ARG A 160 9.59 2.15 -3.38
N ALA A 161 10.05 2.73 -4.48
CA ALA A 161 10.51 4.12 -4.49
C ALA A 161 9.37 5.12 -4.23
N ALA A 162 8.14 4.79 -4.63
CA ALA A 162 6.93 5.55 -4.37
C ALA A 162 6.37 5.38 -2.95
N GLY A 163 7.01 4.55 -2.11
CA GLY A 163 6.59 4.30 -0.74
C GLY A 163 5.30 3.47 -0.63
N ILE A 164 5.05 2.56 -1.57
CA ILE A 164 3.92 1.63 -1.52
C ILE A 164 4.48 0.22 -1.41
N HIS A 165 4.13 -0.49 -0.35
CA HIS A 165 4.71 -1.79 0.01
C HIS A 165 3.65 -2.86 0.14
N PRO A 166 3.57 -3.81 -0.82
CA PRO A 166 2.73 -4.98 -0.65
C PRO A 166 3.33 -5.94 0.37
N VAL A 167 2.49 -6.43 1.24
CA VAL A 167 2.74 -7.52 2.17
C VAL A 167 1.67 -8.56 1.95
N SER A 168 2.04 -9.71 1.48
CA SER A 168 1.12 -10.82 1.25
C SER A 168 1.56 -12.05 2.03
N TYR A 169 0.59 -12.81 2.49
CA TYR A 169 0.83 -14.08 3.13
C TYR A 169 -0.13 -15.14 2.59
N THR A 170 0.32 -16.37 2.54
CA THR A 170 -0.41 -17.48 1.96
C THR A 170 -0.08 -18.79 2.67
N HIS A 171 -1.01 -19.72 2.65
CA HIS A 171 -0.80 -21.09 3.12
C HIS A 171 -0.04 -21.89 2.07
N LEU A 172 1.01 -22.58 2.50
CA LEU A 172 1.66 -23.62 1.71
C LEU A 172 1.10 -24.97 2.16
N THR A 173 0.40 -25.64 1.28
CA THR A 173 0.14 -27.08 1.43
C THR A 173 1.36 -27.82 0.92
N LEU A 174 2.06 -28.50 1.80
CA LEU A 174 3.07 -29.48 1.36
C LEU A 174 2.37 -30.57 0.55
N PRO A 175 2.88 -30.91 -0.64
CA PRO A 175 2.32 -32.05 -1.37
C PRO A 175 2.47 -33.31 -0.49
N THR A 176 1.35 -33.89 -0.11
CA THR A 176 1.26 -35.15 0.67
C THR A 176 1.40 -36.36 -0.24
N THR A 177 2.22 -36.33 -1.27
CA THR A 177 2.57 -37.54 -2.00
C THR A 177 3.69 -38.22 -1.26
N PRO A 178 3.45 -39.38 -0.62
CA PRO A 178 4.54 -40.19 -0.16
C PRO A 178 5.31 -40.65 -1.39
N TYR A 179 6.61 -40.40 -1.40
CA TYR A 179 7.49 -41.08 -2.33
C TYR A 179 7.46 -42.55 -1.98
N VAL A 180 6.82 -43.35 -2.85
CA VAL A 180 6.93 -44.80 -2.86
C VAL A 180 8.16 -45.19 -3.63
#